data_74d51450b2f4f7c75b123f540f93ddc5
#
_entry.id   74d51450b2f4f7c75b123f540f93ddc5
#
_cell.length_a   1.000
_cell.length_b   1.000
_cell.length_c   1.000
_cell.angle_alpha   90.00
_cell.angle_beta   90.00
_cell.angle_gamma   90.00
#
_symmetry.space_group_name_H-M   'P 1'
#
loop_
_entity.id
_entity.type
_entity.pdbx_description
1 polymer ?
#
loop_
_entity_poly.entity_id
_entity_poly.type
_entity_poly.pdbx_seq_one_letter_code
_entity_poly.pdbx_strand_id
1 'polypeptide(L)'
;MFDRQIQNFTQKPLIIIAKFFLKFLKPNQMTILGFILGFFMCILIFFQFYFAALALLLLNRFCDGLDGIMARLTTPTPLGGYLDIVSDFTIYSGFVLAFGFSNSSYTTLSMILLFLYIGTGTTCLLYTSPSPRD
;
A
#
# COMPACT_ATOMS: atom_id res chain seq x y z
N MET A 1 -11.43 5.30 -23.48
CA MET A 1 -10.53 6.24 -24.16
C MET A 1 -9.98 7.30 -23.20
N PHE A 2 -10.79 7.84 -22.29
CA PHE A 2 -10.39 8.77 -21.23
C PHE A 2 -9.35 8.20 -20.25
N ASP A 3 -9.46 6.96 -19.91
CA ASP A 3 -8.62 6.27 -18.93
C ASP A 3 -7.14 6.19 -19.35
N ARG A 4 -6.87 5.94 -20.64
CA ARG A 4 -5.50 5.92 -21.18
C ARG A 4 -4.82 7.31 -21.19
N GLN A 5 -5.59 8.39 -21.39
CA GLN A 5 -5.03 9.72 -21.40
C GLN A 5 -4.69 10.20 -19.99
N ILE A 6 -5.55 9.90 -19.01
CA ILE A 6 -5.29 10.20 -17.59
C ILE A 6 -4.10 9.38 -17.08
N GLN A 7 -4.03 8.08 -17.41
CA GLN A 7 -2.88 7.24 -17.06
C GLN A 7 -1.57 7.76 -17.65
N ASN A 8 -1.56 8.16 -18.93
CA ASN A 8 -0.37 8.72 -19.56
C ASN A 8 0.07 10.07 -18.98
N PHE A 9 -0.88 10.91 -18.53
CA PHE A 9 -0.57 12.20 -17.95
C PHE A 9 0.00 12.08 -16.53
N THR A 10 -0.51 11.14 -15.74
CA THR A 10 -0.06 10.90 -14.37
C THR A 10 1.20 10.04 -14.31
N GLN A 11 1.39 9.13 -15.26
CA GLN A 11 2.56 8.24 -15.27
C GLN A 11 3.86 8.93 -15.70
N LYS A 12 3.80 9.90 -16.62
CA LYS A 12 5.01 10.60 -17.11
C LYS A 12 5.84 11.24 -16.00
N PRO A 13 5.30 12.08 -15.10
CA PRO A 13 6.07 12.67 -14.02
C PRO A 13 6.55 11.62 -13.02
N LEU A 14 5.73 10.60 -12.71
CA LEU A 14 6.09 9.51 -11.81
C LEU A 14 7.23 8.65 -12.36
N ILE A 15 7.30 8.42 -13.67
CA ILE A 15 8.42 7.70 -14.32
C ILE A 15 9.73 8.49 -14.16
N ILE A 16 9.71 9.81 -14.27
CA ILE A 16 10.90 10.64 -14.10
C ILE A 16 11.41 10.52 -12.65
N ILE A 17 10.49 10.62 -11.69
CA ILE A 17 10.79 10.48 -10.27
C ILE A 17 11.30 9.07 -9.96
N ALA A 18 10.63 8.03 -10.48
CA ALA A 18 11.05 6.64 -10.31
C ALA A 18 12.47 6.39 -10.86
N LYS A 19 12.81 6.93 -12.03
CA LYS A 19 14.17 6.85 -12.59
C LYS A 19 15.20 7.56 -11.72
N PHE A 20 14.84 8.65 -11.08
CA PHE A 20 15.72 9.33 -10.13
C PHE A 20 15.99 8.46 -8.91
N PHE A 21 14.93 7.90 -8.31
CA PHE A 21 15.06 7.03 -7.13
C PHE A 21 15.78 5.71 -7.45
N LEU A 22 15.64 5.16 -8.67
CA LEU A 22 16.37 3.95 -9.09
C LEU A 22 17.89 4.09 -9.04
N LYS A 23 18.41 5.32 -9.02
CA LYS A 23 19.86 5.55 -8.86
C LYS A 23 20.34 5.24 -7.43
N PHE A 24 19.47 5.30 -6.45
CA PHE A 24 19.81 5.19 -5.03
C PHE A 24 19.14 3.99 -4.33
N LEU A 25 17.97 3.58 -4.79
CA LEU A 25 17.13 2.58 -4.14
C LEU A 25 16.65 1.53 -5.13
N LYS A 26 16.59 0.28 -4.67
CA LYS A 26 15.94 -0.82 -5.39
C LYS A 26 14.42 -0.79 -5.14
N PRO A 27 13.57 -1.35 -6.05
CA PRO A 27 12.13 -1.39 -5.85
C PRO A 27 11.73 -1.95 -4.48
N ASN A 28 12.28 -3.09 -4.07
CA ASN A 28 11.98 -3.71 -2.77
C ASN A 28 12.33 -2.83 -1.56
N GLN A 29 13.35 -1.97 -1.68
CA GLN A 29 13.70 -1.01 -0.62
C GLN A 29 12.68 0.12 -0.52
N MET A 30 12.09 0.51 -1.66
CA MET A 30 11.00 1.50 -1.69
C MET A 30 9.74 0.94 -1.04
N THR A 31 9.39 -0.33 -1.31
CA THR A 31 8.28 -1.02 -0.63
C THR A 31 8.49 -1.06 0.89
N ILE A 32 9.70 -1.42 1.34
CA ILE A 32 10.04 -1.43 2.78
C ILE A 32 9.94 -0.03 3.39
N LEU A 33 10.40 1.01 2.69
CA LEU A 33 10.26 2.40 3.14
C LEU A 33 8.78 2.78 3.28
N GLY A 34 7.95 2.45 2.30
CA GLY A 34 6.51 2.63 2.36
C GLY A 34 5.90 1.91 3.56
N PHE A 35 6.28 0.65 3.80
CA PHE A 35 5.83 -0.12 4.96
C PHE A 35 6.16 0.55 6.30
N ILE A 36 7.40 1.06 6.46
CA ILE A 36 7.82 1.79 7.66
C ILE A 36 6.97 3.04 7.87
N LEU A 37 6.75 3.83 6.81
CA LEU A 37 5.89 5.04 6.88
C LEU A 37 4.45 4.68 7.27
N GLY A 38 3.89 3.61 6.71
CA GLY A 38 2.57 3.11 7.05
C GLY A 38 2.48 2.62 8.50
N PHE A 39 3.53 1.97 9.01
CA PHE A 39 3.59 1.56 10.41
C PHE A 39 3.58 2.76 11.37
N PHE A 40 4.39 3.79 11.10
CA PHE A 40 4.37 5.02 11.89
C PHE A 40 3.04 5.76 11.77
N MET A 41 2.39 5.74 10.62
CA MET A 41 1.03 6.27 10.45
C MET A 41 0.04 5.60 11.43
N CYS A 42 0.06 4.27 11.55
CA CYS A 42 -0.80 3.56 12.49
C CYS A 42 -0.56 3.98 13.94
N ILE A 43 0.70 4.18 14.33
CA ILE A 43 1.07 4.70 15.66
C ILE A 43 0.49 6.11 15.88
N LEU A 44 0.60 6.99 14.89
CA LEU A 44 0.06 8.36 15.01
C LEU A 44 -1.47 8.36 15.11
N ILE A 45 -2.17 7.46 14.42
CA ILE A 45 -3.63 7.30 14.55
C ILE A 45 -3.99 6.83 15.96
N PHE A 46 -3.27 5.86 16.50
CA PHE A 46 -3.49 5.39 17.86
C PHE A 46 -3.39 6.53 18.89
N PHE A 47 -2.42 7.43 18.73
CA PHE A 47 -2.28 8.64 19.55
C PHE A 47 -3.15 9.82 19.10
N GLN A 48 -4.05 9.63 18.14
CA GLN A 48 -5.01 10.64 17.63
C GLN A 48 -4.36 11.85 16.92
N PHE A 49 -3.12 11.73 16.47
CA PHE A 49 -2.44 12.73 15.65
C PHE A 49 -2.82 12.62 14.17
N TYR A 50 -4.12 12.81 13.86
CA TYR A 50 -4.70 12.51 12.55
C TYR A 50 -4.08 13.29 11.38
N PHE A 51 -3.71 14.56 11.57
CA PHE A 51 -3.07 15.34 10.50
C PHE A 51 -1.68 14.83 10.14
N ALA A 52 -0.88 14.45 11.12
CA ALA A 52 0.43 13.85 10.90
C ALA A 52 0.28 12.45 10.27
N ALA A 53 -0.69 11.67 10.72
CA ALA A 53 -1.03 10.38 10.14
C ALA A 53 -1.44 10.51 8.67
N LEU A 54 -2.25 11.53 8.32
CA LEU A 54 -2.63 11.81 6.93
C LEU A 54 -1.42 12.11 6.06
N ALA A 55 -0.47 12.90 6.54
CA ALA A 55 0.76 13.19 5.81
C ALA A 55 1.56 11.90 5.55
N LEU A 56 1.70 11.02 6.55
CA LEU A 56 2.37 9.74 6.38
C LEU A 56 1.61 8.78 5.46
N LEU A 57 0.27 8.80 5.47
CA LEU A 57 -0.55 8.04 4.53
C LEU A 57 -0.27 8.45 3.09
N LEU A 58 -0.23 9.75 2.81
CA LEU A 58 0.06 10.25 1.46
C LEU A 58 1.48 9.86 1.02
N LEU A 59 2.47 9.93 1.91
CA LEU A 59 3.82 9.49 1.63
C LEU A 59 3.90 7.96 1.39
N ASN A 60 3.21 7.17 2.20
CA ASN A 60 3.11 5.72 2.01
C ASN A 60 2.51 5.40 0.63
N ARG A 61 1.39 6.01 0.23
CA ARG A 61 0.78 5.81 -1.09
C ARG A 61 1.66 6.27 -2.24
N PHE A 62 2.45 7.30 -2.01
CA PHE A 62 3.44 7.77 -2.99
C PHE A 62 4.57 6.75 -3.18
N CYS A 63 5.11 6.18 -2.09
CA CYS A 63 6.14 5.13 -2.15
C CYS A 63 5.63 3.89 -2.88
N ASP A 64 4.42 3.44 -2.57
CA ASP A 64 3.73 2.31 -3.17
C ASP A 64 3.51 2.51 -4.69
N GLY A 65 3.07 3.70 -5.11
CA GLY A 65 2.98 4.03 -6.53
C GLY A 65 4.34 4.05 -7.25
N LEU A 66 5.40 4.46 -6.55
CA LEU A 66 6.74 4.50 -7.11
C LEU A 66 7.38 3.12 -7.23
N ASP A 67 7.28 2.25 -6.22
CA ASP A 67 7.91 0.93 -6.26
C ASP A 67 7.34 0.06 -7.38
N GLY A 68 6.03 0.13 -7.64
CA GLY A 68 5.40 -0.54 -8.77
C GLY A 68 5.90 -0.03 -10.14
N ILE A 69 6.19 1.27 -10.27
CA ILE A 69 6.78 1.82 -11.48
C ILE A 69 8.26 1.42 -11.58
N MET A 70 9.01 1.51 -10.49
CA MET A 70 10.41 1.09 -10.42
C MET A 70 10.57 -0.39 -10.77
N ALA A 71 9.68 -1.26 -10.28
CA ALA A 71 9.66 -2.67 -10.61
C ALA A 71 9.43 -2.92 -12.11
N ARG A 72 8.52 -2.16 -12.73
CA ARG A 72 8.27 -2.25 -14.19
C ARG A 72 9.40 -1.71 -15.06
N LEU A 73 10.17 -0.75 -14.55
CA LEU A 73 11.36 -0.20 -15.24
C LEU A 73 12.61 -1.08 -15.09
N THR A 74 12.58 -2.01 -14.16
CA THR A 74 13.62 -3.00 -13.93
C THR A 74 13.08 -4.40 -14.24
N THR A 75 13.56 -5.42 -13.55
CA THR A 75 13.01 -6.78 -13.62
C THR A 75 12.11 -7.05 -12.42
N PRO A 76 10.78 -7.18 -12.60
CA PRO A 76 9.89 -7.58 -11.51
C PRO A 76 10.32 -8.92 -10.91
N THR A 77 10.36 -9.00 -9.59
CA THR A 77 10.73 -10.23 -8.87
C THR A 77 9.52 -10.80 -8.12
N PRO A 78 9.39 -12.14 -8.01
CA PRO A 78 8.34 -12.75 -7.21
C PRO A 78 8.36 -12.28 -5.75
N LEU A 79 9.56 -12.07 -5.20
CA LEU A 79 9.74 -11.53 -3.85
C LEU A 79 9.20 -10.10 -3.71
N GLY A 80 9.42 -9.25 -4.73
CA GLY A 80 8.90 -7.87 -4.74
C GLY A 80 7.38 -7.84 -4.72
N GLY A 81 6.74 -8.63 -5.58
CA GLY A 81 5.27 -8.74 -5.58
C GLY A 81 4.70 -9.31 -4.28
N TYR A 82 5.38 -10.28 -3.66
CA TYR A 82 4.99 -10.80 -2.36
C TYR A 82 5.09 -9.73 -1.25
N LEU A 83 6.20 -8.99 -1.19
CA LEU A 83 6.41 -7.93 -0.21
C LEU A 83 5.36 -6.82 -0.35
N ASP A 84 5.04 -6.43 -1.58
CA ASP A 84 4.03 -5.42 -1.90
C ASP A 84 2.65 -5.82 -1.34
N ILE A 85 2.17 -7.02 -1.69
CA ILE A 85 0.89 -7.55 -1.22
C ILE A 85 0.85 -7.64 0.31
N VAL A 86 1.89 -8.21 0.94
CA VAL A 86 1.93 -8.37 2.39
C VAL A 86 1.99 -7.02 3.11
N SER A 87 2.76 -6.07 2.57
CA SER A 87 2.85 -4.72 3.12
C SER A 87 1.51 -4.02 3.08
N ASP A 88 0.82 -4.05 1.95
CA ASP A 88 -0.49 -3.44 1.78
C ASP A 88 -1.53 -4.05 2.73
N PHE A 89 -1.63 -5.38 2.78
CA PHE A 89 -2.55 -6.05 3.69
C PHE A 89 -2.30 -5.67 5.15
N THR A 90 -1.03 -5.65 5.55
CA THR A 90 -0.64 -5.31 6.93
C THR A 90 -0.96 -3.85 7.25
N ILE A 91 -0.65 -2.92 6.36
CA ILE A 91 -0.89 -1.50 6.60
C ILE A 91 -2.39 -1.17 6.61
N TYR A 92 -3.18 -1.70 5.67
CA TYR A 92 -4.62 -1.46 5.67
C TYR A 92 -5.32 -2.06 6.88
N SER A 93 -4.94 -3.28 7.28
CA SER A 93 -5.45 -3.91 8.50
C SER A 93 -5.04 -3.12 9.74
N GLY A 94 -3.78 -2.71 9.82
CA GLY A 94 -3.22 -1.90 10.91
C GLY A 94 -3.90 -0.53 11.02
N PHE A 95 -4.19 0.11 9.89
CA PHE A 95 -4.93 1.36 9.82
C PHE A 95 -6.32 1.26 10.49
N VAL A 96 -7.09 0.23 10.13
CA VAL A 96 -8.42 0.00 10.70
C VAL A 96 -8.33 -0.32 12.20
N LEU A 97 -7.35 -1.15 12.60
CA LEU A 97 -7.11 -1.47 14.01
C LEU A 97 -6.71 -0.24 14.82
N ALA A 98 -5.85 0.61 14.29
CA ALA A 98 -5.39 1.82 14.97
C ALA A 98 -6.57 2.77 15.29
N PHE A 99 -7.52 2.93 14.37
CA PHE A 99 -8.76 3.67 14.65
C PHE A 99 -9.62 2.99 15.72
N GLY A 100 -9.76 1.67 15.66
CA GLY A 100 -10.52 0.92 16.67
C GLY A 100 -9.95 1.05 18.07
N PHE A 101 -8.64 1.13 18.21
CA PHE A 101 -7.97 1.32 19.50
C PHE A 101 -7.85 2.78 19.93
N SER A 102 -7.89 3.73 19.00
CA SER A 102 -7.80 5.15 19.33
C SER A 102 -9.00 5.68 20.10
N ASN A 103 -10.18 5.11 19.89
CA ASN A 103 -11.41 5.51 20.56
C ASN A 103 -12.41 4.35 20.60
N SER A 104 -12.94 4.06 21.80
CA SER A 104 -13.91 2.96 22.04
C SER A 104 -15.17 3.06 21.17
N SER A 105 -15.59 4.26 20.79
CA SER A 105 -16.74 4.48 19.91
C SER A 105 -16.53 3.91 18.50
N TYR A 106 -15.29 3.75 18.06
CA TYR A 106 -14.97 3.23 16.72
C TYR A 106 -14.68 1.72 16.72
N THR A 107 -14.52 1.09 17.89
CA THR A 107 -14.08 -0.31 18.02
C THR A 107 -14.97 -1.27 17.22
N THR A 108 -16.29 -1.20 17.42
CA THR A 108 -17.23 -2.09 16.73
C THR A 108 -17.19 -1.90 15.21
N LEU A 109 -17.18 -0.64 14.75
CA LEU A 109 -17.10 -0.34 13.31
C LEU A 109 -15.79 -0.84 12.70
N SER A 110 -14.68 -0.66 13.40
CA SER A 110 -13.37 -1.15 12.98
C SER A 110 -13.31 -2.67 12.88
N MET A 111 -13.92 -3.38 13.82
CA MET A 111 -14.02 -4.85 13.76
C MET A 111 -14.80 -5.32 12.53
N ILE A 112 -15.93 -4.68 12.23
CA ILE A 112 -16.76 -5.00 11.05
C ILE A 112 -15.97 -4.71 9.77
N LEU A 113 -15.33 -3.54 9.68
CA LEU A 113 -14.51 -3.17 8.51
C LEU A 113 -13.34 -4.13 8.29
N LEU A 114 -12.67 -4.53 9.37
CA LEU A 114 -11.55 -5.47 9.29
C LEU A 114 -12.02 -6.85 8.79
N PHE A 115 -13.15 -7.35 9.30
CA PHE A 115 -13.74 -8.60 8.85
C PHE A 115 -14.07 -8.56 7.36
N LEU A 116 -14.72 -7.49 6.88
CA LEU A 116 -15.06 -7.30 5.48
C LEU A 116 -13.81 -7.16 4.60
N TYR A 117 -12.80 -6.44 5.09
CA TYR A 117 -11.53 -6.26 4.36
C TYR A 117 -10.80 -7.58 4.16
N ILE A 118 -10.67 -8.40 5.21
CA ILE A 118 -10.04 -9.72 5.14
C ILE A 118 -10.84 -10.64 4.20
N GLY A 119 -12.18 -10.63 4.31
CA GLY A 119 -13.05 -11.44 3.46
C GLY A 119 -12.91 -11.09 1.97
N THR A 120 -12.94 -9.81 1.63
CA THR A 120 -12.76 -9.36 0.24
C THR A 120 -11.36 -9.62 -0.29
N GLY A 121 -10.33 -9.38 0.53
CA GLY A 121 -8.94 -9.60 0.16
C GLY A 121 -8.63 -11.08 -0.12
N THR A 122 -9.09 -11.98 0.74
CA THR A 122 -8.90 -13.43 0.56
C THR A 122 -9.64 -13.94 -0.68
N THR A 123 -10.85 -13.46 -0.93
CA THR A 123 -11.62 -13.84 -2.13
C THR A 123 -10.91 -13.39 -3.41
N CYS A 124 -10.39 -12.17 -3.43
CA CYS A 124 -9.63 -11.64 -4.56
C CYS A 124 -8.36 -12.45 -4.83
N LEU A 125 -7.58 -12.75 -3.79
CA LEU A 125 -6.35 -13.54 -3.90
C LEU A 125 -6.61 -14.97 -4.39
N LEU A 126 -7.65 -15.63 -3.89
CA LEU A 126 -8.01 -16.98 -4.30
C LEU A 126 -8.50 -17.03 -5.75
N TYR A 127 -9.22 -15.99 -6.20
CA TYR A 127 -9.70 -15.92 -7.57
C TYR A 127 -8.60 -15.64 -8.59
N THR A 128 -7.60 -14.83 -8.21
CA THR A 128 -6.48 -14.44 -9.10
C THR A 128 -5.31 -15.42 -9.06
N SER A 129 -5.26 -16.34 -8.07
CA SER A 129 -4.22 -17.37 -8.03
C SER A 129 -4.46 -18.37 -9.19
N PRO A 130 -3.42 -18.70 -10.00
CA PRO A 130 -3.56 -19.71 -11.04
C PRO A 130 -3.96 -21.03 -10.40
N SER A 131 -5.05 -21.61 -10.91
CA SER A 131 -5.51 -22.93 -10.46
C SER A 131 -4.45 -23.99 -10.78
N PRO A 132 -4.08 -24.88 -9.84
CA PRO A 132 -3.16 -25.97 -10.13
C PRO A 132 -3.75 -27.06 -11.02
N ARG A 133 -4.90 -26.81 -11.67
CA ARG A 133 -5.63 -27.78 -12.49
C ARG A 133 -5.61 -27.48 -13.99
N ASP A 134 -4.84 -26.51 -14.43
CA ASP A 134 -4.67 -26.22 -15.88
C ASP A 134 -3.29 -26.63 -16.36
#